data_b1c334cc492cd332b3a5e5d6ee6df86c
#
_entry.id   b1c334cc492cd332b3a5e5d6ee6df86c
#
_cell.length_a   1.000
_cell.length_b   1.000
_cell.length_c   1.000
_cell.angle_alpha   90.00
_cell.angle_beta   90.00
_cell.angle_gamma   90.00
#
_symmetry.space_group_name_H-M   'P 1'
#
loop_
_entity.id
_entity.type
_entity.pdbx_description
1 polymer ?
#
loop_
_entity_poly.entity_id
_entity_poly.type
_entity_poly.pdbx_seq_one_letter_code
_entity_poly.pdbx_strand_id
1 'polypeptide(L)'
;VQKVYDFIWDEFCDWYIELVKYRIYHSDENYKSANAALWTLKTVLGNALKMLHPFMPFVTEEIYSALVPEEKSLMMSDWPQFSEDWCYADAENITDHMKEVIRGVRNARAEMNVPPSRKAKVYVVCEDEKLCEGFEELTTCACPLMSASELAVQADKAGIADDAVSIVVPDASVYVPLEELIDFEQEIERLTKEEEKLTKEINRAKGMLSNEKFVSKAPQAKVDEEKAKLEKYTQMLAQVQERLKTLVK
;
A
#
# COMPACT_ATOMS: atom_id res chain seq x y z
N VAL A 1 1.98 4.60 27.74
CA VAL A 1 1.65 5.61 26.72
C VAL A 1 2.05 5.07 25.33
N GLN A 2 3.33 4.68 25.14
CA GLN A 2 3.83 4.28 23.82
C GLN A 2 3.00 3.16 23.19
N LYS A 3 2.72 2.07 23.91
CA LYS A 3 1.89 0.96 23.38
C LYS A 3 0.50 1.37 22.92
N VAL A 4 -0.14 2.34 23.62
CA VAL A 4 -1.46 2.83 23.22
C VAL A 4 -1.34 3.72 21.98
N TYR A 5 -0.27 4.49 21.89
CA TYR A 5 0.04 5.32 20.73
C TYR A 5 0.27 4.43 19.48
N ASP A 6 1.16 3.44 19.61
CA ASP A 6 1.47 2.50 18.51
C ASP A 6 0.20 1.76 18.07
N PHE A 7 -0.62 1.27 19.01
CA PHE A 7 -1.90 0.64 18.71
C PHE A 7 -2.85 1.57 17.94
N ILE A 8 -2.97 2.84 18.35
CA ILE A 8 -3.86 3.79 17.67
C ILE A 8 -3.38 4.02 16.22
N TRP A 9 -2.09 4.23 16.00
CA TRP A 9 -1.55 4.50 14.68
C TRP A 9 -1.46 3.24 13.82
N ASP A 10 -0.74 2.23 14.30
CA ASP A 10 -0.33 1.09 13.48
C ASP A 10 -1.45 0.07 13.28
N GLU A 11 -2.40 -0.03 14.22
CA GLU A 11 -3.48 -1.02 14.14
C GLU A 11 -4.85 -0.38 13.88
N PHE A 12 -5.21 0.63 14.67
CA PHE A 12 -6.55 1.21 14.59
C PHE A 12 -6.70 2.12 13.37
N CYS A 13 -5.79 3.10 13.17
CA CYS A 13 -5.88 4.06 12.07
C CYS A 13 -5.47 3.44 10.74
N ASP A 14 -4.32 2.78 10.67
CA ASP A 14 -3.76 2.30 9.41
C ASP A 14 -4.50 1.07 8.87
N TRP A 15 -5.09 0.27 9.77
CA TRP A 15 -5.76 -0.97 9.35
C TRP A 15 -7.24 -0.99 9.65
N TYR A 16 -7.66 -0.90 10.91
CA TYR A 16 -9.06 -1.16 11.24
C TYR A 16 -10.00 -0.15 10.57
N ILE A 17 -9.70 1.14 10.67
CA ILE A 17 -10.51 2.18 10.02
C ILE A 17 -10.60 1.93 8.51
N GLU A 18 -9.49 1.61 7.86
CA GLU A 18 -9.47 1.37 6.42
C GLU A 18 -10.29 0.12 6.00
N LEU A 19 -10.12 -0.98 6.75
CA LEU A 19 -10.85 -2.22 6.48
C LEU A 19 -12.37 -2.08 6.64
N VAL A 20 -12.84 -1.29 7.59
CA VAL A 20 -14.29 -1.14 7.84
C VAL A 20 -14.97 -0.09 6.98
N LYS A 21 -14.23 0.74 6.25
CA LYS A 21 -14.80 1.80 5.37
C LYS A 21 -15.85 1.26 4.42
N TYR A 22 -15.56 0.14 3.76
CA TYR A 22 -16.52 -0.47 2.84
C TYR A 22 -17.84 -0.78 3.53
N ARG A 23 -17.80 -1.43 4.70
CA ARG A 23 -18.97 -1.81 5.48
C ARG A 23 -19.81 -0.60 5.90
N ILE A 24 -19.16 0.51 6.21
CA ILE A 24 -19.83 1.73 6.68
C ILE A 24 -20.46 2.49 5.49
N TYR A 25 -19.75 2.62 4.38
CA TYR A 25 -20.22 3.35 3.20
C TYR A 25 -21.32 2.59 2.43
N HIS A 26 -21.38 1.26 2.56
CA HIS A 26 -22.40 0.40 1.96
C HIS A 26 -23.33 -0.19 3.03
N SER A 27 -23.70 0.65 3.99
CA SER A 27 -24.58 0.24 5.11
C SER A 27 -26.00 -0.18 4.68
N ASP A 28 -26.44 0.23 3.51
CA ASP A 28 -27.65 -0.19 2.84
C ASP A 28 -27.63 -1.67 2.43
N GLU A 29 -26.46 -2.21 2.08
CA GLU A 29 -26.30 -3.62 1.76
C GLU A 29 -26.36 -4.53 2.99
N ASN A 30 -25.73 -4.09 4.10
CA ASN A 30 -25.71 -4.83 5.37
C ASN A 30 -25.63 -3.91 6.60
N TYR A 31 -26.77 -3.41 7.01
CA TYR A 31 -26.90 -2.51 8.17
C TYR A 31 -26.34 -3.10 9.47
N LYS A 32 -26.52 -4.40 9.71
CA LYS A 32 -26.00 -5.06 10.92
C LYS A 32 -24.46 -5.05 10.94
N SER A 33 -23.86 -5.33 9.81
CA SER A 33 -22.38 -5.30 9.66
C SER A 33 -21.84 -3.90 9.86
N ALA A 34 -22.48 -2.89 9.27
CA ALA A 34 -22.09 -1.49 9.43
C ALA A 34 -22.20 -1.03 10.89
N ASN A 35 -23.30 -1.35 11.56
CA ASN A 35 -23.48 -1.02 12.98
C ASN A 35 -22.47 -1.70 13.89
N ALA A 36 -22.14 -2.97 13.63
CA ALA A 36 -21.10 -3.67 14.38
C ALA A 36 -19.73 -2.97 14.21
N ALA A 37 -19.39 -2.55 12.98
CA ALA A 37 -18.18 -1.81 12.71
C ALA A 37 -18.13 -0.46 13.44
N LEU A 38 -19.22 0.31 13.40
CA LEU A 38 -19.33 1.59 14.09
C LEU A 38 -19.26 1.43 15.63
N TRP A 39 -19.92 0.41 16.15
CA TRP A 39 -19.85 0.10 17.58
C TRP A 39 -18.42 -0.24 18.01
N THR A 40 -17.73 -1.07 17.23
CA THR A 40 -16.32 -1.42 17.50
C THR A 40 -15.42 -0.20 17.43
N LEU A 41 -15.57 0.66 16.38
CA LEU A 41 -14.82 1.92 16.28
C LEU A 41 -15.01 2.79 17.51
N LYS A 42 -16.27 3.01 17.92
CA LYS A 42 -16.62 3.83 19.10
C LYS A 42 -16.02 3.23 20.38
N THR A 43 -16.18 1.93 20.59
CA THR A 43 -15.72 1.24 21.79
C THR A 43 -14.19 1.22 21.90
N VAL A 44 -13.51 0.86 20.82
CA VAL A 44 -12.03 0.77 20.82
C VAL A 44 -11.40 2.14 20.97
N LEU A 45 -11.86 3.14 20.22
CA LEU A 45 -11.36 4.51 20.34
C LEU A 45 -11.65 5.07 21.75
N GLY A 46 -12.87 4.89 22.24
CA GLY A 46 -13.26 5.33 23.58
C GLY A 46 -12.37 4.75 24.67
N ASN A 47 -12.07 3.46 24.62
CA ASN A 47 -11.17 2.80 25.56
C ASN A 47 -9.71 3.30 25.42
N ALA A 48 -9.23 3.52 24.21
CA ALA A 48 -7.91 4.09 23.98
C ALA A 48 -7.79 5.51 24.53
N LEU A 49 -8.82 6.35 24.36
CA LEU A 49 -8.88 7.70 24.94
C LEU A 49 -8.88 7.67 26.46
N LYS A 50 -9.61 6.74 27.09
CA LYS A 50 -9.59 6.55 28.54
C LYS A 50 -8.19 6.23 29.06
N MET A 51 -7.47 5.34 28.39
CA MET A 51 -6.08 4.97 28.74
C MET A 51 -5.08 6.12 28.53
N LEU A 52 -5.32 7.01 27.57
CA LEU A 52 -4.47 8.17 27.32
C LEU A 52 -4.79 9.38 28.19
N HIS A 53 -6.01 9.47 28.74
CA HIS A 53 -6.50 10.64 29.46
C HIS A 53 -5.58 11.11 30.59
N PRO A 54 -4.97 10.24 31.43
CA PRO A 54 -4.05 10.69 32.48
C PRO A 54 -2.81 11.44 31.98
N PHE A 55 -2.47 11.28 30.69
CA PHE A 55 -1.28 11.87 30.06
C PHE A 55 -1.63 13.06 29.19
N MET A 56 -2.81 13.06 28.56
CA MET A 56 -3.26 14.07 27.60
C MET A 56 -4.73 14.47 27.88
N PRO A 57 -5.05 15.06 29.04
CA PRO A 57 -6.45 15.22 29.48
C PRO A 57 -7.29 16.10 28.56
N PHE A 58 -6.73 17.16 28.01
CA PHE A 58 -7.51 18.12 27.22
C PHE A 58 -7.94 17.56 25.86
N VAL A 59 -7.00 17.00 25.09
CA VAL A 59 -7.30 16.49 23.75
C VAL A 59 -8.18 15.23 23.82
N THR A 60 -7.96 14.36 24.80
CA THR A 60 -8.77 13.15 24.95
C THR A 60 -10.20 13.47 25.40
N GLU A 61 -10.39 14.46 26.27
CA GLU A 61 -11.71 14.94 26.67
C GLU A 61 -12.48 15.52 25.49
N GLU A 62 -11.83 16.37 24.67
CA GLU A 62 -12.44 16.98 23.50
C GLU A 62 -12.90 15.95 22.48
N ILE A 63 -12.05 14.96 22.18
CA ILE A 63 -12.39 13.88 21.24
C ILE A 63 -13.51 13.00 21.82
N TYR A 64 -13.43 12.65 23.10
CA TYR A 64 -14.40 11.79 23.75
C TYR A 64 -15.79 12.44 23.82
N SER A 65 -15.86 13.72 24.14
CA SER A 65 -17.12 14.47 24.18
C SER A 65 -17.83 14.50 22.83
N ALA A 66 -17.07 14.52 21.74
CA ALA A 66 -17.62 14.40 20.39
C ALA A 66 -18.05 12.96 20.05
N LEU A 67 -17.34 11.95 20.56
CA LEU A 67 -17.59 10.54 20.31
C LEU A 67 -18.80 10.00 21.13
N VAL A 68 -18.96 10.48 22.37
CA VAL A 68 -19.94 10.02 23.36
C VAL A 68 -20.64 11.23 23.98
N PRO A 69 -21.44 12.00 23.21
CA PRO A 69 -22.06 13.24 23.70
C PRO A 69 -23.09 13.03 24.82
N GLU A 70 -23.55 11.80 25.02
CA GLU A 70 -24.44 11.41 26.09
C GLU A 70 -23.77 11.31 27.47
N GLU A 71 -22.44 11.18 27.52
CA GLU A 71 -21.67 11.15 28.76
C GLU A 71 -21.18 12.54 29.17
N LYS A 72 -21.08 12.78 30.48
CA LYS A 72 -20.73 14.12 30.98
C LYS A 72 -19.28 14.49 30.81
N SER A 73 -18.37 13.52 30.98
CA SER A 73 -16.91 13.72 30.90
C SER A 73 -16.21 12.38 30.91
N LEU A 74 -15.13 12.25 30.14
CA LEU A 74 -14.25 11.10 30.12
C LEU A 74 -13.63 10.83 31.51
N MET A 75 -13.33 11.89 32.27
CA MET A 75 -12.78 11.79 33.63
C MET A 75 -13.71 11.01 34.59
N MET A 76 -15.01 11.02 34.32
CA MET A 76 -16.00 10.33 35.16
C MET A 76 -16.33 8.92 34.64
N SER A 77 -15.75 8.52 33.56
CA SER A 77 -16.01 7.20 32.96
C SER A 77 -15.18 6.10 33.61
N ASP A 78 -15.69 4.87 33.63
CA ASP A 78 -14.98 3.72 34.15
C ASP A 78 -13.72 3.38 33.34
N TRP A 79 -12.69 2.92 34.07
CA TRP A 79 -11.47 2.45 33.44
C TRP A 79 -11.72 1.16 32.64
N PRO A 80 -11.16 1.04 31.40
CA PRO A 80 -11.36 -0.15 30.58
C PRO A 80 -10.93 -1.42 31.31
N GLN A 81 -11.79 -2.45 31.23
CA GLN A 81 -11.52 -3.76 31.79
C GLN A 81 -11.25 -4.75 30.67
N PHE A 82 -10.27 -5.63 30.87
CA PHE A 82 -10.00 -6.74 29.98
C PHE A 82 -11.10 -7.81 30.12
N SER A 83 -11.54 -8.37 28.97
CA SER A 83 -12.41 -9.54 28.93
C SER A 83 -11.88 -10.55 27.91
N GLU A 84 -11.76 -11.81 28.33
CA GLU A 84 -11.40 -12.92 27.43
C GLU A 84 -12.46 -13.14 26.33
N ASP A 85 -13.71 -12.76 26.57
CA ASP A 85 -14.80 -12.85 25.59
C ASP A 85 -14.56 -11.99 24.34
N TRP A 86 -13.59 -11.07 24.40
CA TRP A 86 -13.21 -10.20 23.29
C TRP A 86 -11.91 -10.62 22.60
N CYS A 87 -11.41 -11.79 22.92
CA CYS A 87 -10.21 -12.37 22.31
C CYS A 87 -10.62 -13.34 21.18
N TYR A 88 -10.31 -12.98 19.96
CA TYR A 88 -10.67 -13.73 18.75
C TYR A 88 -9.41 -14.18 18.01
N ALA A 89 -8.66 -15.12 18.60
CA ALA A 89 -7.35 -15.54 18.10
C ALA A 89 -7.35 -15.98 16.62
N ASP A 90 -8.39 -16.69 16.17
CA ASP A 90 -8.49 -17.11 14.77
C ASP A 90 -8.70 -15.91 13.84
N ALA A 91 -9.54 -14.94 14.22
CA ALA A 91 -9.77 -13.73 13.44
C ALA A 91 -8.55 -12.81 13.43
N GLU A 92 -7.81 -12.73 14.53
CA GLU A 92 -6.53 -12.01 14.61
C GLU A 92 -5.53 -12.61 13.62
N ASN A 93 -5.35 -13.93 13.65
CA ASN A 93 -4.44 -14.65 12.77
C ASN A 93 -4.80 -14.43 11.28
N ILE A 94 -6.06 -14.60 10.90
CA ILE A 94 -6.54 -14.37 9.53
C ILE A 94 -6.29 -12.92 9.10
N THR A 95 -6.58 -11.96 9.98
CA THR A 95 -6.41 -10.53 9.67
C THR A 95 -4.93 -10.18 9.49
N ASP A 96 -4.04 -10.73 10.30
CA ASP A 96 -2.60 -10.49 10.18
C ASP A 96 -2.04 -11.07 8.88
N HIS A 97 -2.46 -12.26 8.48
CA HIS A 97 -2.09 -12.82 7.17
C HIS A 97 -2.64 -11.97 6.01
N MET A 98 -3.87 -11.48 6.10
CA MET A 98 -4.43 -10.57 5.09
C MET A 98 -3.66 -9.24 5.01
N LYS A 99 -3.19 -8.69 6.13
CA LYS A 99 -2.32 -7.51 6.14
C LYS A 99 -1.02 -7.77 5.36
N GLU A 100 -0.41 -8.95 5.53
CA GLU A 100 0.80 -9.31 4.78
C GLU A 100 0.52 -9.46 3.27
N VAL A 101 -0.62 -10.03 2.88
CA VAL A 101 -1.07 -10.07 1.48
C VAL A 101 -1.19 -8.65 0.91
N ILE A 102 -1.89 -7.76 1.62
CA ILE A 102 -2.08 -6.37 1.20
C ILE A 102 -0.74 -5.64 1.07
N ARG A 103 0.16 -5.80 2.06
CA ARG A 103 1.52 -5.20 2.03
C ARG A 103 2.32 -5.72 0.84
N GLY A 104 2.31 -7.03 0.63
CA GLY A 104 3.02 -7.67 -0.48
C GLY A 104 2.58 -7.13 -1.84
N VAL A 105 1.27 -7.07 -2.07
CA VAL A 105 0.70 -6.52 -3.31
C VAL A 105 1.05 -5.04 -3.49
N ARG A 106 0.93 -4.22 -2.43
CA ARG A 106 1.30 -2.79 -2.48
C ARG A 106 2.78 -2.60 -2.82
N ASN A 107 3.66 -3.38 -2.21
CA ASN A 107 5.10 -3.32 -2.46
C ASN A 107 5.43 -3.70 -3.90
N ALA A 108 4.92 -4.82 -4.40
CA ALA A 108 5.11 -5.23 -5.79
C ALA A 108 4.61 -4.17 -6.78
N ARG A 109 3.43 -3.59 -6.53
CA ARG A 109 2.90 -2.49 -7.34
C ARG A 109 3.79 -1.24 -7.31
N ALA A 110 4.33 -0.89 -6.14
CA ALA A 110 5.25 0.25 -5.98
C ALA A 110 6.57 0.02 -6.71
N GLU A 111 7.16 -1.17 -6.61
CA GLU A 111 8.38 -1.55 -7.33
C GLU A 111 8.21 -1.49 -8.85
N MET A 112 7.03 -1.85 -9.34
CA MET A 112 6.68 -1.83 -10.74
C MET A 112 6.15 -0.47 -11.21
N ASN A 113 6.02 0.52 -10.31
CA ASN A 113 5.45 1.85 -10.57
C ASN A 113 4.02 1.80 -11.13
N VAL A 114 3.20 0.87 -10.67
CA VAL A 114 1.80 0.73 -11.09
C VAL A 114 0.94 1.80 -10.43
N PRO A 115 0.21 2.64 -11.19
CA PRO A 115 -0.63 3.68 -10.60
C PRO A 115 -1.80 3.07 -9.81
N PRO A 116 -2.26 3.72 -8.71
CA PRO A 116 -3.39 3.22 -7.90
C PRO A 116 -4.71 3.08 -8.68
N SER A 117 -4.88 3.87 -9.73
CA SER A 117 -6.07 3.82 -10.60
C SER A 117 -6.18 2.53 -11.43
N ARG A 118 -5.06 1.87 -11.68
CA ARG A 118 -5.04 0.61 -12.41
C ARG A 118 -5.33 -0.53 -11.44
N LYS A 119 -6.50 -1.14 -11.59
CA LYS A 119 -6.91 -2.28 -10.78
C LYS A 119 -6.48 -3.57 -11.48
N ALA A 120 -6.05 -4.54 -10.69
CA ALA A 120 -5.63 -5.86 -11.18
C ALA A 120 -6.31 -6.95 -10.35
N LYS A 121 -6.56 -8.10 -10.96
CA LYS A 121 -7.01 -9.28 -10.25
C LYS A 121 -5.85 -9.84 -9.41
N VAL A 122 -6.14 -10.22 -8.18
CA VAL A 122 -5.18 -10.81 -7.25
C VAL A 122 -5.62 -12.23 -6.94
N TYR A 123 -4.71 -13.18 -7.05
CA TYR A 123 -4.93 -14.57 -6.67
C TYR A 123 -4.16 -14.85 -5.39
N VAL A 124 -4.82 -15.44 -4.41
CA VAL A 124 -4.19 -15.94 -3.18
C VAL A 124 -4.31 -17.44 -3.17
N VAL A 125 -3.19 -18.10 -3.13
CA VAL A 125 -3.09 -19.56 -3.05
C VAL A 125 -2.67 -19.93 -1.63
N CYS A 126 -3.51 -20.65 -0.92
CA CYS A 126 -3.28 -21.13 0.44
C CYS A 126 -3.77 -22.57 0.58
N GLU A 127 -3.06 -23.37 1.41
CA GLU A 127 -3.40 -24.77 1.65
C GLU A 127 -4.31 -24.95 2.88
N ASP A 128 -4.31 -24.00 3.80
CA ASP A 128 -5.12 -24.02 5.01
C ASP A 128 -6.55 -23.56 4.70
N GLU A 129 -7.52 -24.47 4.86
CA GLU A 129 -8.93 -24.23 4.56
C GLU A 129 -9.53 -23.07 5.39
N LYS A 130 -9.18 -22.97 6.68
CA LYS A 130 -9.66 -21.87 7.54
C LYS A 130 -9.11 -20.52 7.12
N LEU A 131 -7.84 -20.49 6.70
CA LEU A 131 -7.22 -19.27 6.21
C LEU A 131 -7.86 -18.84 4.89
N CYS A 132 -8.13 -19.78 3.99
CA CYS A 132 -8.81 -19.52 2.72
C CYS A 132 -10.22 -18.96 2.96
N GLU A 133 -11.04 -19.61 3.81
CA GLU A 133 -12.38 -19.11 4.17
C GLU A 133 -12.32 -17.69 4.75
N GLY A 134 -11.37 -17.44 5.67
CA GLY A 134 -11.15 -16.11 6.25
C GLY A 134 -10.74 -15.06 5.23
N PHE A 135 -9.92 -15.42 4.24
CA PHE A 135 -9.57 -14.51 3.14
C PHE A 135 -10.75 -14.21 2.24
N GLU A 136 -11.62 -15.18 1.96
CA GLU A 136 -12.85 -14.97 1.21
C GLU A 136 -13.78 -13.97 1.92
N GLU A 137 -13.95 -14.09 3.23
CA GLU A 137 -14.74 -13.16 4.04
C GLU A 137 -14.20 -11.72 4.00
N LEU A 138 -12.87 -11.57 3.94
CA LEU A 138 -12.21 -10.27 3.93
C LEU A 138 -12.07 -9.65 2.54
N THR A 139 -12.38 -10.37 1.47
CA THR A 139 -12.21 -9.95 0.07
C THR A 139 -12.73 -8.55 -0.20
N THR A 140 -13.96 -8.29 0.19
CA THR A 140 -14.63 -7.00 -0.07
C THR A 140 -13.94 -5.82 0.60
N CYS A 141 -13.38 -6.04 1.79
CA CYS A 141 -12.67 -5.01 2.55
C CYS A 141 -11.21 -4.85 2.08
N ALA A 142 -10.59 -5.93 1.63
CA ALA A 142 -9.18 -5.98 1.25
C ALA A 142 -8.93 -5.44 -0.17
N CYS A 143 -9.81 -5.71 -1.13
CA CYS A 143 -9.65 -5.28 -2.53
C CYS A 143 -9.35 -3.78 -2.70
N PRO A 144 -10.08 -2.85 -2.05
CA PRO A 144 -9.76 -1.43 -2.16
C PRO A 144 -8.37 -1.08 -1.66
N LEU A 145 -7.90 -1.76 -0.60
CA LEU A 145 -6.62 -1.47 0.03
C LEU A 145 -5.41 -1.86 -0.81
N MET A 146 -5.54 -2.82 -1.71
CA MET A 146 -4.48 -3.24 -2.63
C MET A 146 -4.74 -2.80 -4.09
N SER A 147 -5.78 -1.99 -4.32
CA SER A 147 -6.23 -1.59 -5.65
C SER A 147 -6.50 -2.81 -6.54
N ALA A 148 -7.12 -3.84 -5.97
CA ALA A 148 -7.55 -5.02 -6.71
C ALA A 148 -8.92 -4.80 -7.35
N SER A 149 -9.13 -5.39 -8.53
CA SER A 149 -10.45 -5.51 -9.15
C SER A 149 -11.23 -6.66 -8.52
N GLU A 150 -10.53 -7.73 -8.18
CA GLU A 150 -11.04 -8.95 -7.60
C GLU A 150 -9.93 -9.64 -6.80
N LEU A 151 -10.29 -10.31 -5.72
CA LEU A 151 -9.44 -11.22 -4.98
C LEU A 151 -9.99 -12.64 -5.11
N ALA A 152 -9.24 -13.52 -5.76
CA ALA A 152 -9.60 -14.91 -5.91
C ALA A 152 -8.76 -15.77 -4.96
N VAL A 153 -9.42 -16.47 -4.06
CA VAL A 153 -8.76 -17.41 -3.12
C VAL A 153 -8.89 -18.83 -3.66
N GLN A 154 -7.81 -19.58 -3.68
CA GLN A 154 -7.80 -20.95 -4.22
C GLN A 154 -6.72 -21.80 -3.56
N ALA A 155 -6.89 -23.13 -3.61
CA ALA A 155 -5.97 -24.07 -2.97
C ALA A 155 -4.70 -24.35 -3.81
N ASP A 156 -4.75 -24.11 -5.10
CA ASP A 156 -3.65 -24.40 -6.02
C ASP A 156 -3.44 -23.27 -7.05
N LYS A 157 -2.41 -23.40 -7.88
CA LYS A 157 -2.05 -22.42 -8.92
C LYS A 157 -2.85 -22.61 -10.24
N ALA A 158 -3.93 -23.39 -10.25
CA ALA A 158 -4.69 -23.65 -11.48
C ALA A 158 -5.28 -22.34 -12.06
N GLY A 159 -5.10 -22.16 -13.36
CA GLY A 159 -5.63 -20.99 -14.07
C GLY A 159 -4.86 -19.68 -13.88
N ILE A 160 -3.75 -19.69 -13.15
CA ILE A 160 -2.87 -18.54 -13.01
C ILE A 160 -1.79 -18.61 -14.10
N ALA A 161 -1.58 -17.50 -14.82
CA ALA A 161 -0.57 -17.41 -15.85
C ALA A 161 0.86 -17.58 -15.31
N ASP A 162 1.74 -18.22 -16.08
CA ASP A 162 3.12 -18.49 -15.64
C ASP A 162 3.97 -17.23 -15.45
N ASP A 163 3.62 -16.15 -16.14
CA ASP A 163 4.27 -14.84 -16.05
C ASP A 163 3.70 -13.93 -14.96
N ALA A 164 2.74 -14.43 -14.16
CA ALA A 164 2.19 -13.68 -13.05
C ALA A 164 3.27 -13.33 -12.02
N VAL A 165 3.22 -12.10 -11.52
CA VAL A 165 4.09 -11.66 -10.43
C VAL A 165 3.78 -12.47 -9.19
N SER A 166 4.76 -13.19 -8.69
CA SER A 166 4.65 -14.04 -7.50
C SER A 166 5.17 -13.30 -6.27
N ILE A 167 4.36 -13.26 -5.22
CA ILE A 167 4.68 -12.64 -3.93
C ILE A 167 4.51 -13.72 -2.86
N VAL A 168 5.56 -14.01 -2.14
CA VAL A 168 5.52 -15.00 -1.05
C VAL A 168 5.19 -14.27 0.25
N VAL A 169 4.14 -14.73 0.92
CA VAL A 169 3.74 -14.27 2.25
C VAL A 169 3.67 -15.48 3.19
N PRO A 170 3.61 -15.30 4.51
CA PRO A 170 3.44 -16.41 5.43
C PRO A 170 2.18 -17.23 5.08
N ASP A 171 2.34 -18.55 5.00
CA ASP A 171 1.30 -19.55 4.76
C ASP A 171 0.45 -19.37 3.49
N ALA A 172 0.86 -18.45 2.58
CA ALA A 172 0.20 -18.23 1.30
C ALA A 172 1.16 -17.74 0.22
N SER A 173 0.73 -17.88 -1.03
CA SER A 173 1.40 -17.29 -2.20
C SER A 173 0.42 -16.42 -2.96
N VAL A 174 0.84 -15.22 -3.28
CA VAL A 174 0.00 -14.24 -3.98
C VAL A 174 0.49 -14.09 -5.40
N TYR A 175 -0.42 -14.09 -6.36
CA TYR A 175 -0.11 -13.91 -7.77
C TYR A 175 -0.93 -12.78 -8.37
N VAL A 176 -0.27 -11.94 -9.15
CA VAL A 176 -0.94 -10.86 -9.88
C VAL A 176 -0.53 -10.94 -11.35
N PRO A 177 -1.50 -11.07 -12.28
CA PRO A 177 -1.19 -11.13 -13.71
C PRO A 177 -0.42 -9.89 -14.18
N LEU A 178 0.69 -10.10 -14.86
CA LEU A 178 1.56 -9.01 -15.30
C LEU A 178 0.86 -8.07 -16.30
N GLU A 179 0.02 -8.63 -17.16
CA GLU A 179 -0.77 -7.89 -18.15
C GLU A 179 -1.72 -6.87 -17.51
N GLU A 180 -2.25 -7.19 -16.34
CA GLU A 180 -3.15 -6.29 -15.62
C GLU A 180 -2.39 -5.19 -14.86
N LEU A 181 -1.13 -5.43 -14.49
CA LEU A 181 -0.29 -4.46 -13.80
C LEU A 181 0.31 -3.43 -14.76
N ILE A 182 0.76 -3.86 -15.93
CA ILE A 182 1.48 -3.01 -16.89
C ILE A 182 0.64 -2.84 -18.14
N ASP A 183 0.42 -1.59 -18.53
CA ASP A 183 -0.02 -1.25 -19.87
C ASP A 183 1.23 -1.20 -20.75
N PHE A 184 1.50 -2.30 -21.42
CA PHE A 184 2.69 -2.44 -22.25
C PHE A 184 2.79 -1.33 -23.31
N GLU A 185 1.67 -0.94 -23.94
CA GLU A 185 1.67 0.10 -24.96
C GLU A 185 1.99 1.48 -24.39
N GLN A 186 1.35 1.84 -23.28
CA GLN A 186 1.60 3.12 -22.61
C GLN A 186 3.00 3.19 -22.00
N GLU A 187 3.49 2.09 -21.42
CA GLU A 187 4.82 2.05 -20.83
C GLU A 187 5.90 2.10 -21.91
N ILE A 188 5.72 1.42 -23.03
CA ILE A 188 6.60 1.52 -24.20
C ILE A 188 6.61 2.95 -24.75
N GLU A 189 5.45 3.59 -24.89
CA GLU A 189 5.37 4.98 -25.35
C GLU A 189 6.08 5.94 -24.37
N ARG A 190 5.89 5.75 -23.07
CA ARG A 190 6.56 6.53 -22.02
C ARG A 190 8.07 6.38 -22.07
N LEU A 191 8.55 5.13 -22.11
CA LEU A 191 9.98 4.82 -22.17
C LEU A 191 10.63 5.30 -23.48
N THR A 192 9.93 5.23 -24.59
CA THR A 192 10.39 5.76 -25.87
C THR A 192 10.56 7.28 -25.83
N LYS A 193 9.58 8.00 -25.24
CA LYS A 193 9.71 9.45 -25.02
C LYS A 193 10.86 9.81 -24.08
N GLU A 194 11.09 8.99 -23.05
CA GLU A 194 12.21 9.16 -22.11
C GLU A 194 13.55 8.90 -22.79
N GLU A 195 13.66 7.86 -23.63
CA GLU A 195 14.82 7.57 -24.45
C GLU A 195 15.18 8.74 -25.38
N GLU A 196 14.18 9.31 -26.06
CA GLU A 196 14.40 10.49 -26.90
C GLU A 196 14.91 11.69 -26.12
N LYS A 197 14.37 11.96 -24.94
CA LYS A 197 14.82 13.05 -24.07
C LYS A 197 16.27 12.85 -23.61
N LEU A 198 16.58 11.66 -23.10
CA LEU A 198 17.94 11.32 -22.65
C LEU A 198 18.93 11.40 -23.80
N THR A 199 18.57 10.92 -24.98
CA THR A 199 19.41 11.02 -26.18
C THR A 199 19.67 12.48 -26.57
N LYS A 200 18.68 13.36 -26.49
CA LYS A 200 18.86 14.81 -26.74
C LYS A 200 19.82 15.44 -25.72
N GLU A 201 19.66 15.13 -24.44
CA GLU A 201 20.54 15.67 -23.39
C GLU A 201 21.99 15.12 -23.51
N ILE A 202 22.16 13.85 -23.85
CA ILE A 202 23.47 13.25 -24.13
C ILE A 202 24.14 13.94 -25.30
N ASN A 203 23.42 14.16 -26.41
CA ASN A 203 23.95 14.84 -27.60
C ASN A 203 24.32 16.29 -27.30
N ARG A 204 23.51 16.98 -26.48
CA ARG A 204 23.80 18.33 -26.00
C ARG A 204 25.08 18.37 -25.15
N ALA A 205 25.20 17.49 -24.17
CA ALA A 205 26.39 17.42 -23.31
C ALA A 205 27.64 17.06 -24.12
N LYS A 206 27.54 16.09 -25.04
CA LYS A 206 28.63 15.75 -25.98
C LYS A 206 29.01 16.94 -26.83
N GLY A 207 28.04 17.67 -27.39
CA GLY A 207 28.27 18.87 -28.19
C GLY A 207 29.00 19.99 -27.41
N MET A 208 28.64 20.18 -26.14
CA MET A 208 29.29 21.15 -25.28
C MET A 208 30.75 20.73 -24.95
N LEU A 209 30.93 19.45 -24.65
CA LEU A 209 32.26 18.90 -24.32
C LEU A 209 33.19 18.77 -25.53
N SER A 210 32.67 18.69 -26.74
CA SER A 210 33.44 18.70 -27.99
C SER A 210 33.81 20.11 -28.48
N ASN A 211 33.23 21.15 -27.89
CA ASN A 211 33.51 22.52 -28.25
C ASN A 211 34.80 23.01 -27.54
N GLU A 212 35.89 23.09 -28.27
CA GLU A 212 37.21 23.54 -27.75
C GLU A 212 37.12 24.92 -27.08
N LYS A 213 36.32 25.83 -27.58
CA LYS A 213 36.14 27.16 -26.99
C LYS A 213 35.44 27.10 -25.63
N PHE A 214 34.55 26.14 -25.43
CA PHE A 214 33.90 25.91 -24.14
C PHE A 214 34.87 25.26 -23.16
N VAL A 215 35.53 24.20 -23.55
CA VAL A 215 36.47 23.45 -22.68
C VAL A 215 37.65 24.30 -22.25
N SER A 216 38.15 25.20 -23.10
CA SER A 216 39.29 26.05 -22.79
C SER A 216 38.98 27.32 -21.99
N LYS A 217 37.73 27.81 -22.04
CA LYS A 217 37.31 29.07 -21.41
C LYS A 217 36.39 28.91 -20.20
N ALA A 218 35.72 27.78 -20.07
CA ALA A 218 34.83 27.52 -18.96
C ALA A 218 35.62 27.17 -17.69
N PRO A 219 35.13 27.52 -16.50
CA PRO A 219 35.69 27.04 -15.24
C PRO A 219 35.69 25.51 -15.21
N GLN A 220 36.77 24.90 -14.70
CA GLN A 220 36.92 23.44 -14.64
C GLN A 220 35.75 22.74 -13.98
N ALA A 221 35.18 23.35 -12.92
CA ALA A 221 33.99 22.85 -12.24
C ALA A 221 32.76 22.67 -13.16
N LYS A 222 32.58 23.55 -14.15
CA LYS A 222 31.47 23.41 -15.14
C LYS A 222 31.74 22.30 -16.17
N VAL A 223 32.96 22.12 -16.55
CA VAL A 223 33.37 21.02 -17.45
C VAL A 223 33.14 19.68 -16.77
N ASP A 224 33.51 19.59 -15.49
CA ASP A 224 33.37 18.37 -14.70
C ASP A 224 31.89 18.08 -14.40
N GLU A 225 31.10 19.11 -14.18
CA GLU A 225 29.64 18.99 -14.05
C GLU A 225 28.97 18.41 -15.33
N GLU A 226 29.34 18.91 -16.50
CA GLU A 226 28.80 18.40 -17.77
C GLU A 226 29.30 16.98 -18.09
N LYS A 227 30.50 16.59 -17.68
CA LYS A 227 30.98 15.20 -17.76
C LYS A 227 30.14 14.28 -16.84
N ALA A 228 29.91 14.68 -15.60
CA ALA A 228 29.08 13.91 -14.66
C ALA A 228 27.66 13.76 -15.14
N LYS A 229 27.06 14.80 -15.75
CA LYS A 229 25.75 14.73 -16.39
C LYS A 229 25.73 13.76 -17.55
N LEU A 230 26.74 13.79 -18.42
CA LEU A 230 26.85 12.88 -19.55
C LEU A 230 26.91 11.42 -19.11
N GLU A 231 27.71 11.13 -18.09
CA GLU A 231 27.84 9.79 -17.52
C GLU A 231 26.49 9.32 -16.93
N LYS A 232 25.86 10.16 -16.11
CA LYS A 232 24.55 9.90 -15.52
C LYS A 232 23.49 9.61 -16.58
N TYR A 233 23.36 10.46 -17.58
CA TYR A 233 22.37 10.28 -18.64
C TYR A 233 22.65 9.04 -19.49
N THR A 234 23.92 8.69 -19.71
CA THR A 234 24.30 7.47 -20.43
C THR A 234 23.89 6.22 -19.64
N GLN A 235 24.07 6.20 -18.32
CA GLN A 235 23.62 5.11 -17.47
C GLN A 235 22.09 4.99 -17.46
N MET A 236 21.38 6.12 -17.33
CA MET A 236 19.93 6.14 -17.39
C MET A 236 19.40 5.65 -18.75
N LEU A 237 20.02 6.05 -19.84
CA LEU A 237 19.66 5.60 -21.19
C LEU A 237 19.82 4.07 -21.33
N ALA A 238 20.91 3.51 -20.84
CA ALA A 238 21.13 2.08 -20.87
C ALA A 238 20.04 1.31 -20.09
N GLN A 239 19.63 1.81 -18.91
CA GLN A 239 18.54 1.22 -18.14
C GLN A 239 17.18 1.27 -18.87
N VAL A 240 16.88 2.42 -19.49
CA VAL A 240 15.63 2.58 -20.27
C VAL A 240 15.60 1.63 -21.46
N GLN A 241 16.73 1.50 -22.18
CA GLN A 241 16.83 0.60 -23.33
C GLN A 241 16.76 -0.87 -22.93
N GLU A 242 17.30 -1.26 -21.80
CA GLU A 242 17.20 -2.62 -21.28
C GLU A 242 15.74 -2.95 -20.93
N ARG A 243 15.05 -2.01 -20.29
CA ARG A 243 13.64 -2.16 -19.94
C ARG A 243 12.74 -2.24 -21.19
N LEU A 244 12.98 -1.42 -22.20
CA LEU A 244 12.29 -1.51 -23.49
C LEU A 244 12.47 -2.87 -24.17
N LYS A 245 13.68 -3.43 -24.15
CA LYS A 245 13.96 -4.77 -24.71
C LYS A 245 13.20 -5.87 -23.96
N THR A 246 12.94 -5.70 -22.69
CA THR A 246 12.20 -6.68 -21.87
C THR A 246 10.71 -6.63 -22.16
N LEU A 247 10.17 -5.43 -22.45
CA LEU A 247 8.74 -5.23 -22.72
C LEU A 247 8.30 -5.55 -24.16
N VAL A 248 9.23 -5.55 -25.13
CA VAL A 248 8.96 -5.80 -26.55
C VAL A 248 9.17 -7.29 -26.92
N LYS A 249 9.54 -8.13 -25.97
CA LYS A 249 9.61 -9.59 -26.18
C LYS A 249 8.25 -10.23 -25.98
#